data_9b826aaa5a78df8a7da9df208ba40b8d
#
_entry.id   9b826aaa5a78df8a7da9df208ba40b8d
#
_cell.length_a   1.000
_cell.length_b   1.000
_cell.length_c   1.000
_cell.angle_alpha   90.00
_cell.angle_beta   90.00
_cell.angle_gamma   90.00
#
_symmetry.space_group_name_H-M   'P 1'
#
loop_
_entity.id
_entity.type
_entity.pdbx_description
1 polymer ?
#
loop_
_entity_poly.entity_id
_entity_poly.type
_entity_poly.pdbx_seq_one_letter_code
_entity_poly.pdbx_strand_id
1 'polypeptide(L)'
;RKDLPGLQPDLRLAQEMGEGLGQRALLQRTLPPFPEREKERHNMTTVVWFKRDLRTHDHAPLTAASELGEPVIALYVVEDDYWQLPDTSDRQWAFARESLVDLDRQLAGAGNRLTVMRGDMISVLQTLKRSHDIQRVFYHLETGGQWTFDRDKAVIGWCTEEQVEFREWNQFGVVRRLKDRDLWDKAWTGLMRQPVLPAPKHLPAPESPVEGALDPALVEVNAGAACPDRQAGGSR
;
A
#
# COMPACT_ATOMS: atom_id res chain seq x y z
N ARG A 1 -9.17 -14.81 -41.06
CA ARG A 1 -9.56 -14.08 -39.82
C ARG A 1 -10.39 -15.05 -39.00
N LYS A 2 -9.86 -15.53 -37.86
CA LYS A 2 -10.57 -16.34 -36.88
C LYS A 2 -10.77 -15.45 -35.67
N ASP A 3 -12.05 -15.19 -35.36
CA ASP A 3 -12.47 -14.43 -34.20
C ASP A 3 -12.24 -15.24 -32.93
N LEU A 4 -11.51 -14.65 -31.98
CA LEU A 4 -11.37 -15.17 -30.63
C LEU A 4 -12.57 -14.67 -29.79
N PRO A 5 -13.26 -15.51 -29.03
CA PRO A 5 -14.36 -15.05 -28.20
C PRO A 5 -13.81 -14.27 -27.00
N GLY A 6 -14.31 -13.04 -26.84
CA GLY A 6 -13.97 -12.17 -25.72
C GLY A 6 -14.50 -12.72 -24.40
N LEU A 7 -13.61 -12.85 -23.43
CA LEU A 7 -13.94 -13.05 -22.02
C LEU A 7 -14.58 -11.75 -21.49
N GLN A 8 -15.90 -11.70 -21.48
CA GLN A 8 -16.62 -10.71 -20.68
C GLN A 8 -16.66 -11.20 -19.22
N PRO A 9 -16.28 -10.38 -18.24
CA PRO A 9 -16.47 -10.76 -16.85
C PRO A 9 -17.98 -10.82 -16.55
N ASP A 10 -18.40 -11.91 -15.94
CA ASP A 10 -19.78 -12.21 -15.61
C ASP A 10 -20.37 -11.19 -14.62
N LEU A 11 -21.15 -10.26 -15.15
CA LEU A 11 -21.83 -9.20 -14.39
C LEU A 11 -22.98 -9.73 -13.50
N ARG A 12 -23.33 -11.02 -13.58
CA ARG A 12 -24.42 -11.60 -12.79
C ARG A 12 -24.00 -11.88 -11.34
N LEU A 13 -22.75 -12.24 -11.07
CA LEU A 13 -22.26 -12.47 -9.70
C LEU A 13 -22.24 -11.18 -8.83
N ALA A 14 -22.21 -10.01 -9.44
CA ALA A 14 -22.24 -8.73 -8.73
C ALA A 14 -23.65 -8.30 -8.28
N GLN A 15 -24.69 -8.92 -8.79
CA GLN A 15 -26.08 -8.54 -8.53
C GLN A 15 -26.74 -9.35 -7.42
N GLU A 16 -26.29 -10.58 -7.17
CA GLU A 16 -26.84 -11.45 -6.13
C GLU A 16 -26.21 -11.27 -4.73
N MET A 17 -25.09 -10.52 -4.62
CA MET A 17 -24.47 -10.22 -3.33
C MET A 17 -24.91 -8.87 -2.71
N GLY A 18 -26.00 -8.28 -3.19
CA GLY A 18 -26.43 -6.92 -2.81
C GLY A 18 -27.21 -6.78 -1.51
N GLU A 19 -27.69 -7.88 -0.91
CA GLU A 19 -28.54 -7.79 0.28
C GLU A 19 -28.02 -8.71 1.39
N GLY A 20 -27.24 -8.15 2.32
CA GLY A 20 -27.00 -8.83 3.59
C GLY A 20 -25.59 -8.81 4.18
N LEU A 21 -24.57 -8.27 3.53
CA LEU A 21 -23.25 -8.14 4.13
C LEU A 21 -23.02 -6.71 4.65
N GLY A 22 -22.82 -6.62 5.95
CA GLY A 22 -22.68 -5.35 6.67
C GLY A 22 -21.63 -4.41 6.06
N GLN A 23 -21.79 -3.12 6.32
CA GLN A 23 -21.07 -1.95 5.78
C GLN A 23 -19.52 -2.05 5.73
N ARG A 24 -18.91 -3.02 6.38
CA ARG A 24 -17.47 -3.30 6.31
C ARG A 24 -16.99 -3.81 4.94
N ALA A 25 -17.83 -4.54 4.20
CA ALA A 25 -17.45 -5.16 2.92
C ALA A 25 -17.39 -4.16 1.74
N LEU A 26 -18.03 -3.00 1.85
CA LEU A 26 -18.06 -1.98 0.80
C LEU A 26 -16.78 -1.12 0.72
N LEU A 27 -15.97 -1.13 1.78
CA LEU A 27 -14.75 -0.32 1.91
C LEU A 27 -13.46 -1.11 1.60
N GLN A 28 -13.54 -2.42 1.49
CA GLN A 28 -12.41 -3.29 1.22
C GLN A 28 -12.61 -4.01 -0.12
N ARG A 29 -11.73 -3.77 -1.08
CA ARG A 29 -11.65 -4.61 -2.27
C ARG A 29 -10.78 -5.82 -1.94
N THR A 30 -11.40 -6.90 -1.54
CA THR A 30 -10.72 -8.19 -1.43
C THR A 30 -11.08 -9.06 -2.64
N LEU A 31 -10.08 -9.59 -3.31
CA LEU A 31 -10.30 -10.81 -4.07
C LEU A 31 -10.65 -11.92 -3.08
N PRO A 32 -11.48 -12.92 -3.47
CA PRO A 32 -11.72 -14.07 -2.62
C PRO A 32 -10.36 -14.66 -2.20
N PRO A 33 -10.21 -15.11 -0.95
CA PRO A 33 -8.97 -15.75 -0.51
C PRO A 33 -8.67 -16.92 -1.45
N PHE A 34 -7.44 -17.01 -1.92
CA PHE A 34 -6.99 -18.19 -2.63
C PHE A 34 -7.18 -19.40 -1.71
N PRO A 35 -7.53 -20.59 -2.26
CA PRO A 35 -7.76 -21.78 -1.44
C PRO A 35 -6.56 -22.00 -0.53
N GLU A 36 -6.83 -22.11 0.78
CA GLU A 36 -5.83 -22.26 1.83
C GLU A 36 -4.89 -23.42 1.47
N ARG A 37 -3.65 -23.09 1.14
CA ARG A 37 -2.57 -24.08 1.18
C ARG A 37 -2.21 -24.27 2.64
N GLU A 38 -2.70 -25.33 3.24
CA GLU A 38 -2.40 -25.73 4.63
C GLU A 38 -0.95 -26.13 4.89
N LYS A 39 -0.05 -25.86 3.94
CA LYS A 39 1.36 -26.26 4.04
C LYS A 39 2.26 -25.04 4.20
N GLU A 40 2.91 -24.96 5.34
CA GLU A 40 4.02 -24.08 5.69
C GLU A 40 3.65 -22.62 6.04
N ARG A 41 2.92 -22.41 7.13
CA ARG A 41 2.68 -21.10 7.76
C ARG A 41 3.94 -20.43 8.35
N HIS A 42 5.12 -21.03 8.21
CA HIS A 42 6.31 -20.59 8.97
C HIS A 42 7.16 -19.55 8.27
N ASN A 43 6.84 -19.11 7.02
CA ASN A 43 7.68 -18.14 6.31
C ASN A 43 6.92 -17.20 5.36
N MET A 44 5.64 -16.96 5.58
CA MET A 44 4.88 -16.05 4.71
C MET A 44 5.16 -14.59 5.07
N THR A 45 5.83 -13.86 4.19
CA THR A 45 6.13 -12.45 4.41
C THR A 45 5.04 -11.55 3.83
N THR A 46 4.59 -10.58 4.62
CA THR A 46 3.65 -9.54 4.19
C THR A 46 4.40 -8.24 3.91
N VAL A 47 4.20 -7.67 2.73
CA VAL A 47 4.67 -6.31 2.41
C VAL A 47 3.59 -5.31 2.79
N VAL A 48 3.91 -4.33 3.62
CA VAL A 48 3.09 -3.12 3.81
C VAL A 48 3.72 -2.01 2.99
N TRP A 49 3.06 -1.64 1.89
CA TRP A 49 3.55 -0.65 0.97
C TRP A 49 3.08 0.75 1.35
N PHE A 50 3.99 1.55 1.88
CA PHE A 50 3.79 2.97 2.17
C PHE A 50 3.96 3.82 0.92
N LYS A 51 3.10 4.81 0.76
CA LYS A 51 3.13 5.77 -0.34
C LYS A 51 3.22 7.20 0.21
N ARG A 52 2.09 7.86 0.43
CA ARG A 52 1.99 9.19 1.08
C ARG A 52 1.46 9.12 2.51
N ASP A 53 1.17 7.94 2.97
CA ASP A 53 0.58 7.59 4.27
C ASP A 53 1.64 7.23 5.31
N LEU A 54 2.71 8.04 5.38
CA LEU A 54 3.92 7.80 6.19
C LEU A 54 3.63 7.99 7.68
N ARG A 55 2.90 7.05 8.28
CA ARG A 55 2.51 7.04 9.70
C ARG A 55 2.31 5.62 10.21
N THR A 56 2.45 5.44 11.52
CA THR A 56 2.22 4.12 12.17
C THR A 56 0.83 4.00 12.79
N HIS A 57 0.22 5.09 13.23
CA HIS A 57 -1.12 5.07 13.79
C HIS A 57 -2.17 5.38 12.72
N ASP A 58 -3.41 4.96 12.94
CA ASP A 58 -4.49 5.08 11.97
C ASP A 58 -4.09 4.57 10.57
N HIS A 59 -3.40 3.43 10.56
CA HIS A 59 -2.85 2.82 9.37
C HIS A 59 -3.36 1.38 9.21
N ALA A 60 -4.53 1.23 8.60
CA ALA A 60 -5.23 -0.05 8.51
C ALA A 60 -4.39 -1.18 7.87
N PRO A 61 -3.62 -0.97 6.77
CA PRO A 61 -2.72 -1.99 6.24
C PRO A 61 -1.69 -2.49 7.26
N LEU A 62 -1.08 -1.56 8.02
CA LEU A 62 -0.06 -1.89 9.01
C LEU A 62 -0.65 -2.66 10.19
N THR A 63 -1.83 -2.23 10.67
CA THR A 63 -2.57 -2.92 11.72
C THR A 63 -2.93 -4.33 11.29
N ALA A 64 -3.49 -4.50 10.07
CA ALA A 64 -3.85 -5.80 9.54
C ALA A 64 -2.65 -6.73 9.38
N ALA A 65 -1.49 -6.20 8.95
CA ALA A 65 -0.26 -6.98 8.85
C ALA A 65 0.26 -7.41 10.23
N SER A 66 0.21 -6.52 11.24
CA SER A 66 0.64 -6.85 12.60
C SER A 66 -0.21 -7.92 13.27
N GLU A 67 -1.52 -7.95 12.96
CA GLU A 67 -2.46 -8.95 13.49
C GLU A 67 -2.22 -10.37 12.95
N LEU A 68 -1.53 -10.51 11.81
CA LEU A 68 -1.13 -11.81 11.28
C LEU A 68 -0.03 -12.48 12.11
N GLY A 69 0.79 -11.69 12.82
CA GLY A 69 1.93 -12.19 13.60
C GLY A 69 3.06 -12.78 12.74
N GLU A 70 3.03 -12.54 11.43
CA GLU A 70 4.00 -13.00 10.44
C GLU A 70 5.04 -11.89 10.14
N PRO A 71 6.19 -12.23 9.52
CA PRO A 71 7.17 -11.23 9.10
C PRO A 71 6.58 -10.15 8.19
N VAL A 72 6.91 -8.90 8.47
CA VAL A 72 6.44 -7.73 7.71
C VAL A 72 7.63 -6.96 7.14
N ILE A 73 7.59 -6.70 5.83
CA ILE A 73 8.45 -5.72 5.18
C ILE A 73 7.67 -4.40 5.08
N ALA A 74 8.03 -3.43 5.90
CA ALA A 74 7.51 -2.07 5.81
C ALA A 74 8.24 -1.36 4.66
N LEU A 75 7.63 -1.31 3.48
CA LEU A 75 8.27 -0.92 2.22
C LEU A 75 7.89 0.49 1.79
N TYR A 76 8.90 1.30 1.44
CA TYR A 76 8.75 2.52 0.63
C TYR A 76 9.63 2.42 -0.61
N VAL A 77 9.07 2.69 -1.78
CA VAL A 77 9.83 2.68 -3.04
C VAL A 77 10.02 4.10 -3.54
N VAL A 78 11.30 4.45 -3.77
CA VAL A 78 11.68 5.70 -4.42
C VAL A 78 11.64 5.46 -5.93
N GLU A 79 10.57 5.92 -6.55
CA GLU A 79 10.35 5.82 -8.00
C GLU A 79 10.78 7.14 -8.66
N ASP A 80 11.93 7.15 -9.33
CA ASP A 80 12.48 8.38 -9.92
C ASP A 80 11.54 9.02 -10.94
N ASP A 81 10.84 8.23 -11.74
CA ASP A 81 9.88 8.72 -12.72
C ASP A 81 8.71 9.48 -12.07
N TYR A 82 8.28 9.05 -10.87
CA TYR A 82 7.28 9.77 -10.09
C TYR A 82 7.80 11.14 -9.66
N TRP A 83 9.04 11.20 -9.17
CA TRP A 83 9.64 12.44 -8.66
C TRP A 83 10.04 13.43 -9.77
N GLN A 84 10.02 13.01 -11.03
CA GLN A 84 10.23 13.86 -12.21
C GLN A 84 8.92 14.40 -12.82
N LEU A 85 7.77 14.03 -12.28
CA LEU A 85 6.49 14.56 -12.73
C LEU A 85 6.40 16.08 -12.48
N PRO A 86 5.72 16.82 -13.36
CA PRO A 86 5.64 18.29 -13.25
C PRO A 86 4.91 18.81 -12.02
N ASP A 87 4.14 17.95 -11.33
CA ASP A 87 3.42 18.25 -10.10
C ASP A 87 4.16 17.80 -8.83
N THR A 88 5.41 17.35 -8.96
CA THR A 88 6.33 17.08 -7.85
C THR A 88 7.37 18.18 -7.68
N SER A 89 8.03 18.26 -6.52
CA SER A 89 9.03 19.27 -6.21
C SER A 89 10.01 18.82 -5.13
N ASP A 90 11.17 19.46 -5.06
CA ASP A 90 12.17 19.28 -3.98
C ASP A 90 11.56 19.44 -2.59
N ARG A 91 10.62 20.37 -2.43
CA ARG A 91 9.92 20.58 -1.17
C ARG A 91 9.13 19.35 -0.74
N GLN A 92 8.40 18.73 -1.67
CA GLN A 92 7.63 17.53 -1.40
C GLN A 92 8.55 16.36 -1.09
N TRP A 93 9.64 16.21 -1.85
CA TRP A 93 10.63 15.17 -1.56
C TRP A 93 11.30 15.36 -0.20
N ALA A 94 11.75 16.57 0.11
CA ALA A 94 12.37 16.85 1.40
C ALA A 94 11.44 16.56 2.58
N PHE A 95 10.13 16.90 2.46
CA PHE A 95 9.13 16.56 3.45
C PHE A 95 8.93 15.04 3.56
N ALA A 96 8.84 14.33 2.43
CA ALA A 96 8.72 12.87 2.40
C ALA A 96 9.93 12.21 3.06
N ARG A 97 11.16 12.62 2.71
CA ARG A 97 12.40 12.09 3.30
C ARG A 97 12.45 12.24 4.82
N GLU A 98 12.12 13.42 5.34
CA GLU A 98 12.04 13.63 6.79
C GLU A 98 11.00 12.73 7.44
N SER A 99 9.85 12.55 6.79
CA SER A 99 8.79 11.64 7.25
C SER A 99 9.22 10.18 7.21
N LEU A 100 10.01 9.75 6.23
CA LEU A 100 10.58 8.39 6.16
C LEU A 100 11.54 8.12 7.32
N VAL A 101 12.41 9.10 7.66
CA VAL A 101 13.33 8.99 8.80
C VAL A 101 12.55 8.85 10.13
N ASP A 102 11.49 9.63 10.28
CA ASP A 102 10.66 9.55 11.49
C ASP A 102 9.85 8.26 11.56
N LEU A 103 9.29 7.80 10.42
CA LEU A 103 8.59 6.54 10.31
C LEU A 103 9.50 5.34 10.64
N ASP A 104 10.75 5.34 10.14
CA ASP A 104 11.73 4.29 10.46
C ASP A 104 12.00 4.23 11.97
N ARG A 105 12.13 5.38 12.65
CA ARG A 105 12.31 5.44 14.09
C ARG A 105 11.10 4.89 14.85
N GLN A 106 9.88 5.18 14.40
CA GLN A 106 8.66 4.65 15.00
C GLN A 106 8.54 3.14 14.81
N LEU A 107 8.84 2.63 13.62
CA LEU A 107 8.85 1.19 13.33
C LEU A 107 9.91 0.44 14.16
N ALA A 108 11.08 1.07 14.40
CA ALA A 108 12.10 0.52 15.28
C ALA A 108 11.58 0.28 16.71
N GLY A 109 10.72 1.17 17.21
CA GLY A 109 10.03 1.00 18.49
C GLY A 109 9.08 -0.20 18.55
N ALA A 110 8.60 -0.68 17.40
CA ALA A 110 7.76 -1.88 17.27
C ALA A 110 8.54 -3.16 16.91
N GLY A 111 9.87 -3.08 16.80
CA GLY A 111 10.74 -4.23 16.46
C GLY A 111 10.95 -4.45 14.97
N ASN A 112 10.67 -3.45 14.13
CA ASN A 112 10.88 -3.51 12.69
C ASN A 112 11.64 -2.26 12.20
N ARG A 113 11.96 -2.20 10.93
CA ARG A 113 12.61 -1.06 10.27
C ARG A 113 11.91 -0.76 8.94
N LEU A 114 12.00 0.49 8.52
CA LEU A 114 11.53 0.87 7.19
C LEU A 114 12.53 0.38 6.14
N THR A 115 12.03 -0.40 5.19
CA THR A 115 12.78 -0.80 4.01
C THR A 115 12.54 0.23 2.90
N VAL A 116 13.56 1.02 2.57
CA VAL A 116 13.51 1.95 1.44
C VAL A 116 14.26 1.32 0.28
N MET A 117 13.60 1.16 -0.87
CA MET A 117 14.23 0.66 -2.10
C MET A 117 14.06 1.68 -3.22
N ARG A 118 14.92 1.62 -4.24
CA ARG A 118 14.86 2.49 -5.41
C ARG A 118 14.61 1.67 -6.67
N GLY A 119 13.71 2.14 -7.53
CA GLY A 119 13.37 1.49 -8.79
C GLY A 119 11.88 1.60 -9.09
N ASP A 120 11.41 0.91 -10.10
CA ASP A 120 9.98 0.74 -10.32
C ASP A 120 9.39 -0.30 -9.36
N MET A 121 8.14 -0.10 -8.99
CA MET A 121 7.48 -0.92 -7.97
C MET A 121 7.43 -2.40 -8.33
N ILE A 122 7.25 -2.76 -9.61
CA ILE A 122 7.16 -4.15 -10.05
C ILE A 122 8.51 -4.86 -9.91
N SER A 123 9.60 -4.23 -10.34
CA SER A 123 10.97 -4.77 -10.18
C SER A 123 11.33 -4.98 -8.72
N VAL A 124 10.93 -4.05 -7.85
CA VAL A 124 11.11 -4.18 -6.39
C VAL A 124 10.32 -5.37 -5.85
N LEU A 125 9.04 -5.50 -6.18
CA LEU A 125 8.21 -6.64 -5.76
C LEU A 125 8.76 -7.98 -6.26
N GLN A 126 9.23 -8.06 -7.51
CA GLN A 126 9.87 -9.25 -8.05
C GLN A 126 11.13 -9.63 -7.27
N THR A 127 11.93 -8.64 -6.88
CA THR A 127 13.13 -8.86 -6.06
C THR A 127 12.76 -9.39 -4.68
N LEU A 128 11.79 -8.76 -4.02
CA LEU A 128 11.31 -9.20 -2.71
C LEU A 128 10.67 -10.59 -2.76
N LYS A 129 9.95 -10.92 -3.82
CA LYS A 129 9.36 -12.25 -3.98
C LYS A 129 10.44 -13.34 -4.08
N ARG A 130 11.53 -13.07 -4.79
CA ARG A 130 12.64 -14.03 -4.92
C ARG A 130 13.45 -14.20 -3.62
N SER A 131 13.63 -13.12 -2.85
CA SER A 131 14.50 -13.13 -1.66
C SER A 131 13.77 -13.41 -0.35
N HIS A 132 12.48 -13.05 -0.24
CA HIS A 132 11.72 -13.11 1.01
C HIS A 132 10.38 -13.85 0.88
N ASP A 133 10.12 -14.49 -0.26
CA ASP A 133 8.87 -15.24 -0.51
C ASP A 133 7.62 -14.48 -0.08
N ILE A 134 7.47 -13.23 -0.55
CA ILE A 134 6.31 -12.41 -0.22
C ILE A 134 5.04 -13.05 -0.74
N GLN A 135 4.04 -13.16 0.13
CA GLN A 135 2.74 -13.75 -0.16
C GLN A 135 1.61 -12.72 -0.14
N ARG A 136 1.84 -11.55 0.45
CA ARG A 136 0.84 -10.49 0.59
C ARG A 136 1.42 -9.11 0.36
N VAL A 137 0.62 -8.23 -0.27
CA VAL A 137 0.91 -6.80 -0.40
C VAL A 137 -0.30 -6.02 0.11
N PHE A 138 -0.11 -5.30 1.21
CA PHE A 138 -1.12 -4.47 1.87
C PHE A 138 -0.80 -3.00 1.71
N TYR A 139 -1.79 -2.19 1.32
CA TYR A 139 -1.57 -0.76 1.09
C TYR A 139 -2.86 0.05 1.16
N HIS A 140 -2.71 1.35 1.35
CA HIS A 140 -3.83 2.26 1.19
C HIS A 140 -4.06 2.63 -0.27
N LEU A 141 -5.34 2.79 -0.61
CA LEU A 141 -5.75 3.36 -1.88
C LEU A 141 -5.16 4.76 -2.03
N GLU A 142 -4.47 5.01 -3.11
CA GLU A 142 -3.98 6.35 -3.44
C GLU A 142 -4.93 7.05 -4.40
N THR A 143 -5.27 8.30 -4.08
CA THR A 143 -6.00 9.21 -4.97
C THR A 143 -5.02 10.24 -5.49
N GLY A 144 -4.33 9.92 -6.56
CA GLY A 144 -3.32 10.73 -7.22
C GLY A 144 -3.64 10.97 -8.69
N GLY A 145 -2.62 11.35 -9.43
CA GLY A 145 -2.67 11.53 -10.88
C GLY A 145 -2.72 10.21 -11.66
N GLN A 146 -2.71 10.31 -12.99
CA GLN A 146 -2.79 9.16 -13.89
C GLN A 146 -1.61 8.19 -13.65
N TRP A 147 -0.42 8.71 -13.43
CA TRP A 147 0.79 7.91 -13.20
C TRP A 147 0.62 6.95 -12.00
N THR A 148 0.19 7.48 -10.83
CA THR A 148 -0.02 6.66 -9.63
C THR A 148 -1.14 5.64 -9.82
N PHE A 149 -2.18 6.00 -10.58
CA PHE A 149 -3.27 5.09 -10.91
C PHE A 149 -2.80 3.92 -11.79
N ASP A 150 -1.98 4.18 -12.81
CA ASP A 150 -1.47 3.15 -13.71
C ASP A 150 -0.45 2.25 -13.00
N ARG A 151 0.40 2.80 -12.13
CA ARG A 151 1.28 2.05 -11.24
C ARG A 151 0.48 1.09 -10.33
N ASP A 152 -0.55 1.57 -9.65
CA ASP A 152 -1.37 0.75 -8.76
C ASP A 152 -2.07 -0.38 -9.53
N LYS A 153 -2.52 -0.11 -10.77
CA LYS A 153 -3.06 -1.15 -11.66
C LYS A 153 -2.01 -2.21 -12.04
N ALA A 154 -0.79 -1.78 -12.33
CA ALA A 154 0.30 -2.70 -12.66
C ALA A 154 0.61 -3.61 -11.45
N VAL A 155 0.63 -3.06 -10.22
CA VAL A 155 0.81 -3.84 -8.99
C VAL A 155 -0.30 -4.88 -8.82
N ILE A 156 -1.57 -4.51 -9.03
CA ILE A 156 -2.70 -5.45 -8.98
C ILE A 156 -2.54 -6.56 -10.02
N GLY A 157 -2.14 -6.22 -11.26
CA GLY A 157 -1.88 -7.17 -12.32
C GLY A 157 -0.79 -8.16 -11.92
N TRP A 158 0.36 -7.65 -11.47
CA TRP A 158 1.48 -8.46 -11.01
C TRP A 158 1.10 -9.38 -9.83
N CYS A 159 0.40 -8.86 -8.83
CA CYS A 159 -0.07 -9.68 -7.70
C CYS A 159 -0.96 -10.83 -8.17
N THR A 160 -1.82 -10.58 -9.17
CA THR A 160 -2.70 -11.60 -9.74
C THR A 160 -1.92 -12.68 -10.49
N GLU A 161 -0.97 -12.28 -11.34
CA GLU A 161 -0.12 -13.18 -12.12
C GLU A 161 0.77 -14.06 -11.23
N GLU A 162 1.35 -13.44 -10.20
CA GLU A 162 2.27 -14.09 -9.27
C GLU A 162 1.57 -14.80 -8.08
N GLN A 163 0.24 -14.80 -8.06
CA GLN A 163 -0.56 -15.40 -6.99
C GLN A 163 -0.23 -14.81 -5.60
N VAL A 164 0.07 -13.52 -5.52
CA VAL A 164 0.28 -12.76 -4.28
C VAL A 164 -1.05 -12.14 -3.87
N GLU A 165 -1.48 -12.38 -2.62
CA GLU A 165 -2.67 -11.73 -2.07
C GLU A 165 -2.42 -10.22 -1.98
N PHE A 166 -3.36 -9.39 -2.43
CA PHE A 166 -3.29 -7.96 -2.17
C PHE A 166 -4.56 -7.47 -1.49
N ARG A 167 -4.38 -6.47 -0.61
CA ARG A 167 -5.50 -5.77 0.02
C ARG A 167 -5.29 -4.27 -0.03
N GLU A 168 -6.35 -3.60 -0.42
CA GLU A 168 -6.43 -2.15 -0.55
C GLU A 168 -7.39 -1.60 0.51
N TRP A 169 -6.95 -0.63 1.31
CA TRP A 169 -7.82 0.09 2.25
C TRP A 169 -8.05 1.51 1.79
N ASN A 170 -9.26 1.99 1.98
CA ASN A 170 -9.56 3.40 1.78
C ASN A 170 -9.09 4.21 2.99
N GLN A 171 -8.42 5.33 2.76
CA GLN A 171 -8.00 6.25 3.83
C GLN A 171 -8.65 7.64 3.71
N PHE A 172 -9.36 7.90 2.63
CA PHE A 172 -10.01 9.17 2.34
C PHE A 172 -11.48 8.97 1.99
N GLY A 173 -12.27 10.05 2.05
CA GLY A 173 -13.66 10.03 1.65
C GLY A 173 -13.93 9.87 0.14
N VAL A 174 -12.90 9.54 -0.66
CA VAL A 174 -13.06 9.29 -2.10
C VAL A 174 -13.62 7.90 -2.31
N VAL A 175 -14.83 7.82 -2.85
CA VAL A 175 -15.48 6.56 -3.23
C VAL A 175 -15.37 6.38 -4.72
N ARG A 176 -14.53 5.45 -5.18
CA ARG A 176 -14.39 5.15 -6.61
C ARG A 176 -15.67 4.49 -7.14
N ARG A 177 -16.11 4.91 -8.34
CA ARG A 177 -17.30 4.38 -9.02
C ARG A 177 -18.59 4.51 -8.20
N LEU A 178 -18.73 5.59 -7.45
CA LEU A 178 -19.96 5.91 -6.76
C LEU A 178 -21.10 6.02 -7.79
N LYS A 179 -22.12 5.18 -7.65
CA LYS A 179 -23.24 5.12 -8.58
C LYS A 179 -24.22 6.29 -8.40
N ASP A 180 -24.33 6.75 -7.16
CA ASP A 180 -25.23 7.82 -6.76
C ASP A 180 -24.48 8.78 -5.83
N ARG A 181 -24.43 10.04 -6.23
CA ARG A 181 -23.75 11.11 -5.49
C ARG A 181 -24.32 11.31 -4.08
N ASP A 182 -25.61 11.09 -3.90
CA ASP A 182 -26.29 11.29 -2.62
C ASP A 182 -25.87 10.24 -1.58
N LEU A 183 -25.27 9.13 -2.03
CA LEU A 183 -24.70 8.11 -1.13
C LEU A 183 -23.32 8.48 -0.58
N TRP A 184 -22.69 9.54 -1.12
CA TRP A 184 -21.33 9.92 -0.72
C TRP A 184 -21.24 10.32 0.76
N ASP A 185 -22.17 11.15 1.25
CA ASP A 185 -22.17 11.60 2.65
C ASP A 185 -22.23 10.44 3.63
N LYS A 186 -23.06 9.44 3.33
CA LYS A 186 -23.16 8.22 4.15
C LYS A 186 -21.87 7.43 4.17
N ALA A 187 -21.21 7.26 3.00
CA ALA A 187 -19.94 6.55 2.89
C ALA A 187 -18.82 7.30 3.62
N TRP A 188 -18.73 8.62 3.40
CA TRP A 188 -17.76 9.49 4.07
C TRP A 188 -17.94 9.50 5.58
N THR A 189 -19.18 9.70 6.06
CA THR A 189 -19.49 9.69 7.48
C THR A 189 -19.17 8.35 8.12
N GLY A 190 -19.46 7.25 7.43
CA GLY A 190 -19.13 5.90 7.89
C GLY A 190 -17.63 5.68 8.06
N LEU A 191 -16.81 6.21 7.13
CA LEU A 191 -15.36 6.15 7.22
C LEU A 191 -14.82 7.04 8.35
N MET A 192 -15.26 8.30 8.41
CA MET A 192 -14.74 9.29 9.38
C MET A 192 -15.14 9.02 10.83
N ARG A 193 -16.18 8.21 11.08
CA ARG A 193 -16.59 7.77 12.41
C ARG A 193 -15.93 6.49 12.89
N GLN A 194 -15.06 5.89 12.09
CA GLN A 194 -14.31 4.71 12.54
C GLN A 194 -13.35 5.11 13.66
N PRO A 195 -13.13 4.23 14.65
CA PRO A 195 -12.11 4.47 15.68
C PRO A 195 -10.74 4.63 15.04
N VAL A 196 -9.96 5.56 15.55
CA VAL A 196 -8.54 5.70 15.19
C VAL A 196 -7.79 4.44 15.62
N LEU A 197 -7.07 3.83 14.70
CA LEU A 197 -6.30 2.63 14.98
C LEU A 197 -4.99 2.98 15.69
N PRO A 198 -4.68 2.34 16.85
CA PRO A 198 -3.41 2.56 17.51
C PRO A 198 -2.24 2.05 16.65
N ALA A 199 -1.05 2.63 16.84
CA ALA A 199 0.16 2.08 16.28
C ALA A 199 0.41 0.66 16.80
N PRO A 200 0.85 -0.29 15.97
CA PRO A 200 1.20 -1.63 16.41
C PRO A 200 2.33 -1.58 17.46
N LYS A 201 2.18 -2.34 18.53
CA LYS A 201 3.21 -2.47 19.57
C LYS A 201 4.32 -3.45 19.20
N HIS A 202 4.00 -4.37 18.30
CA HIS A 202 4.90 -5.40 17.81
C HIS A 202 4.66 -5.61 16.32
N LEU A 203 5.74 -5.60 15.55
CA LEU A 203 5.72 -5.81 14.11
C LEU A 203 6.93 -6.69 13.75
N PRO A 204 6.76 -8.01 13.59
CA PRO A 204 7.87 -8.90 13.31
C PRO A 204 8.61 -8.49 12.03
N ALA A 205 9.93 -8.39 12.10
CA ALA A 205 10.76 -8.17 10.92
C ALA A 205 11.13 -9.50 10.25
N PRO A 206 11.47 -9.52 8.95
CA PRO A 206 12.06 -10.69 8.30
C PRO A 206 13.36 -11.11 9.01
N GLU A 207 13.65 -12.41 9.05
CA GLU A 207 14.89 -12.94 9.64
C GLU A 207 16.14 -12.47 8.88
N SER A 208 16.04 -12.38 7.56
CA SER A 208 17.09 -11.86 6.70
C SER A 208 16.86 -10.39 6.35
N PRO A 209 17.91 -9.56 6.36
CA PRO A 209 17.78 -8.18 5.93
C PRO A 209 17.45 -8.11 4.43
N VAL A 210 16.68 -7.10 4.05
CA VAL A 210 16.37 -6.86 2.64
C VAL A 210 17.59 -6.28 1.94
N GLU A 211 18.13 -7.01 0.96
CA GLU A 211 19.26 -6.53 0.16
C GLU A 211 18.89 -5.31 -0.68
N GLY A 212 19.79 -4.35 -0.76
CA GLY A 212 19.58 -3.11 -1.51
C GLY A 212 18.69 -2.09 -0.79
N ALA A 213 18.36 -2.32 0.49
CA ALA A 213 17.69 -1.33 1.31
C ALA A 213 18.58 -0.10 1.51
N LEU A 214 18.00 1.08 1.32
CA LEU A 214 18.68 2.37 1.43
C LEU A 214 18.41 2.99 2.81
N ASP A 215 19.40 3.76 3.31
CA ASP A 215 19.17 4.60 4.48
C ASP A 215 18.21 5.75 4.11
N PRO A 216 17.04 5.87 4.74
CA PRO A 216 16.07 6.92 4.44
C PRO A 216 16.66 8.34 4.64
N ALA A 217 17.66 8.52 5.51
CA ALA A 217 18.31 9.80 5.73
C ALA A 217 19.23 10.21 4.57
N LEU A 218 19.77 9.26 3.81
CA LEU A 218 20.78 9.48 2.77
C LEU A 218 20.21 9.42 1.34
N VAL A 219 18.94 9.07 1.19
CA VAL A 219 18.32 8.98 -0.15
C VAL A 219 18.10 10.36 -0.72
N GLU A 220 18.68 10.59 -1.89
CA GLU A 220 18.51 11.82 -2.66
C GLU A 220 17.69 11.56 -3.94
N VAL A 221 16.85 12.52 -4.29
CA VAL A 221 16.02 12.51 -5.50
C VAL A 221 16.15 13.89 -6.16
N ASN A 222 16.29 13.89 -7.47
CA ASN A 222 16.23 15.13 -8.24
C ASN A 222 14.75 15.42 -8.57
N ALA A 223 14.10 16.21 -7.73
CA ALA A 223 12.67 16.51 -7.81
C ALA A 223 12.43 18.03 -7.88
N GLY A 224 12.25 18.57 -9.05
CA GLY A 224 11.78 19.94 -9.28
C GLY A 224 12.54 21.05 -8.56
N ALA A 225 11.89 22.20 -8.35
CA ALA A 225 12.51 23.40 -7.81
C ALA A 225 12.54 23.41 -6.27
N ALA A 226 13.66 23.89 -5.71
CA ALA A 226 13.82 24.11 -4.27
C ALA A 226 12.79 25.12 -3.73
N CYS A 227 12.31 24.88 -2.51
CA CYS A 227 11.46 25.82 -1.78
C CYS A 227 12.10 26.13 -0.42
N PRO A 228 12.59 27.36 -0.18
CA PRO A 228 13.30 27.70 1.05
C PRO A 228 12.40 27.76 2.29
N ASP A 229 11.11 28.08 2.13
CA ASP A 229 10.18 28.32 3.25
C ASP A 229 9.27 27.12 3.51
N ARG A 230 9.83 25.92 3.58
CA ARG A 230 9.05 24.72 3.90
C ARG A 230 9.01 24.42 5.40
N GLN A 231 7.94 23.77 5.83
CA GLN A 231 7.91 23.14 7.16
C GLN A 231 8.53 21.73 7.09
N ALA A 232 9.16 21.32 8.20
CA ALA A 232 9.73 19.99 8.32
C ALA A 232 8.63 18.90 8.22
N GLY A 233 8.98 17.78 7.59
CA GLY A 233 8.15 16.58 7.57
C GLY A 233 8.23 15.84 8.91
N GLY A 234 7.28 14.92 9.12
CA GLY A 234 7.25 14.02 10.26
C GLY A 234 6.12 13.01 10.11
N SER A 235 6.32 11.80 10.61
CA SER A 235 5.28 10.78 10.70
C SER A 235 4.55 10.90 12.04
N ARG A 236 3.22 10.82 12.05
CA ARG A 236 2.40 10.88 13.27
C ARG A 236 1.65 9.58 13.47
#